data_bc94f88567d3e0b83207a5cdcebaeab1
#
_entry.id   bc94f88567d3e0b83207a5cdcebaeab1
#
_cell.length_a   1.000
_cell.length_b   1.000
_cell.length_c   1.000
_cell.angle_alpha   90.00
_cell.angle_beta   90.00
_cell.angle_gamma   90.00
#
_symmetry.space_group_name_H-M   'P 1'
#
loop_
_entity.id
_entity.type
_entity.pdbx_description
1 polymer ?
#
loop_
_entity_poly.entity_id
_entity_poly.type
_entity_poly.pdbx_seq_one_letter_code
_entity_poly.pdbx_strand_id
1 'polypeptide(L)'
;MAAPVGNQYWKQRSKHGRDKLFADSNLLWEAAVEYFELTDSRKWTKKDWVGKDAMEVERMTDTPYTISAMCLYFDCSREWWTKFRKDAPEDFLPIIARIEAIMHSQKFEGAAVGAFNANIIARDLGLTDKSDITSNGNTIVVPAWLKDNPDGSTV
;
A
#
# COMPACT_ATOMS: atom_id res chain seq x y z
N MET A 1 24.54 7.97 7.33
CA MET A 1 25.00 6.57 7.28
C MET A 1 23.83 5.70 6.94
N ALA A 2 23.89 4.97 5.84
CA ALA A 2 22.85 4.03 5.46
C ALA A 2 22.77 2.87 6.47
N ALA A 3 21.57 2.49 6.86
CA ALA A 3 21.38 1.35 7.75
C ALA A 3 21.85 0.06 7.07
N PRO A 4 22.59 -0.81 7.76
CA PRO A 4 23.04 -2.06 7.16
C PRO A 4 21.87 -2.95 6.75
N VAL A 5 22.07 -3.68 5.65
CA VAL A 5 21.08 -4.63 5.09
C VAL A 5 20.70 -5.65 6.18
N GLY A 6 19.41 -5.84 6.40
CA GLY A 6 18.91 -6.73 7.46
C GLY A 6 18.73 -6.05 8.82
N ASN A 7 18.81 -4.73 8.87
CA ASN A 7 18.62 -3.98 10.10
C ASN A 7 17.20 -4.17 10.67
N GLN A 8 17.15 -4.64 11.90
CA GLN A 8 15.91 -4.86 12.64
C GLN A 8 15.70 -3.72 13.65
N TYR A 9 15.85 -2.46 13.25
CA TYR A 9 15.66 -1.29 14.12
C TYR A 9 14.31 -1.29 14.82
N TRP A 10 13.29 -1.85 14.19
CA TRP A 10 11.99 -2.03 14.81
C TRP A 10 12.00 -2.91 16.07
N LYS A 11 13.01 -3.80 16.22
CA LYS A 11 13.17 -4.64 17.41
C LYS A 11 13.97 -3.96 18.53
N GLN A 12 14.68 -2.88 18.24
CA GLN A 12 15.63 -2.27 19.17
C GLN A 12 15.13 -0.98 19.83
N ARG A 13 14.01 -0.43 19.39
CA ARG A 13 13.46 0.79 19.97
C ARG A 13 12.57 0.51 21.17
N SER A 14 13.13 0.54 22.35
CA SER A 14 12.38 0.75 23.60
C SER A 14 12.23 2.25 23.85
N LYS A 15 11.34 2.96 23.15
CA LYS A 15 11.02 4.35 23.45
C LYS A 15 9.80 4.43 24.35
N HIS A 16 10.00 4.87 25.57
CA HIS A 16 8.93 5.24 26.50
C HIS A 16 8.28 6.56 26.03
N GLY A 17 7.03 6.54 25.78
CA GLY A 17 5.93 7.32 25.32
C GLY A 17 5.88 8.84 25.50
N ARG A 18 6.95 9.64 25.49
CA ARG A 18 6.85 11.10 25.57
C ARG A 18 7.67 11.91 24.56
N ASP A 19 8.60 11.31 23.85
CA ASP A 19 9.39 12.02 22.84
C ASP A 19 8.68 12.03 21.49
N LYS A 20 8.76 13.18 20.79
CA LYS A 20 8.32 13.27 19.41
C LYS A 20 9.10 12.26 18.59
N LEU A 21 8.41 11.45 17.77
CA LEU A 21 9.06 10.45 16.91
C LEU A 21 10.06 11.13 15.94
N PHE A 22 9.70 12.31 15.44
CA PHE A 22 10.54 13.16 14.61
C PHE A 22 10.63 14.54 15.26
N ALA A 23 11.85 15.02 15.48
CA ALA A 23 12.11 16.34 16.06
C ALA A 23 11.81 17.45 15.04
N ASP A 24 12.13 17.22 13.78
CA ASP A 24 11.92 18.14 12.65
C ASP A 24 11.54 17.37 11.37
N SER A 25 11.13 18.12 10.34
CA SER A 25 10.69 17.59 9.07
C SER A 25 11.80 16.95 8.24
N ASN A 26 13.07 17.37 8.43
CA ASN A 26 14.20 16.77 7.72
C ASN A 26 14.46 15.35 8.22
N LEU A 27 14.37 15.12 9.54
CA LEU A 27 14.51 13.77 10.10
C LEU A 27 13.41 12.82 9.60
N LEU A 28 12.18 13.31 9.41
CA LEU A 28 11.13 12.54 8.78
C LEU A 28 11.50 12.17 7.34
N TRP A 29 12.03 13.14 6.58
CA TRP A 29 12.44 12.91 5.20
C TRP A 29 13.59 11.90 5.11
N GLU A 30 14.62 12.05 5.91
CA GLU A 30 15.76 11.12 5.96
C GLU A 30 15.30 9.69 6.29
N ALA A 31 14.44 9.53 7.30
CA ALA A 31 13.89 8.23 7.66
C ALA A 31 13.04 7.61 6.54
N ALA A 32 12.29 8.44 5.80
CA ALA A 32 11.52 7.97 4.66
C ALA A 32 12.43 7.52 3.51
N VAL A 33 13.49 8.25 3.20
CA VAL A 33 14.48 7.87 2.19
C VAL A 33 15.14 6.55 2.55
N GLU A 34 15.58 6.38 3.80
CA GLU A 34 16.14 5.11 4.27
C GLU A 34 15.14 3.94 4.12
N TYR A 35 13.87 4.17 4.41
CA TYR A 35 12.82 3.17 4.19
C TYR A 35 12.68 2.81 2.71
N PHE A 36 12.72 3.80 1.81
CA PHE A 36 12.63 3.54 0.36
C PHE A 36 13.83 2.74 -0.12
N GLU A 37 15.06 3.13 0.23
CA GLU A 37 16.28 2.42 -0.12
C GLU A 37 16.28 0.98 0.40
N LEU A 38 15.84 0.77 1.64
CA LEU A 38 15.68 -0.56 2.21
C LEU A 38 14.67 -1.39 1.44
N THR A 39 13.55 -0.80 1.04
CA THR A 39 12.49 -1.49 0.30
C THR A 39 12.96 -1.82 -1.12
N ASP A 40 13.67 -0.93 -1.78
CA ASP A 40 14.23 -1.14 -3.12
C ASP A 40 15.30 -2.25 -3.15
N SER A 41 16.07 -2.37 -2.06
CA SER A 41 17.05 -3.45 -1.92
C SER A 41 16.40 -4.83 -1.72
N ARG A 42 15.15 -4.87 -1.26
CA ARG A 42 14.41 -6.10 -0.95
C ARG A 42 13.65 -6.58 -2.19
N LYS A 43 14.16 -7.63 -2.81
CA LYS A 43 13.51 -8.28 -3.96
C LYS A 43 12.81 -9.57 -3.53
N TRP A 44 11.69 -9.86 -4.16
CA TRP A 44 11.01 -11.15 -4.03
C TRP A 44 11.31 -12.01 -5.24
N THR A 45 11.57 -13.29 -5.01
CA THR A 45 11.73 -14.27 -6.09
C THR A 45 10.39 -14.93 -6.36
N LYS A 46 9.95 -14.86 -7.61
CA LYS A 46 8.76 -15.54 -8.11
C LYS A 46 9.19 -16.60 -9.11
N LYS A 47 8.70 -17.82 -8.95
CA LYS A 47 8.84 -18.87 -9.94
C LYS A 47 7.85 -18.66 -11.06
N ASP A 48 8.31 -18.76 -12.28
CA ASP A 48 7.52 -18.64 -13.49
C ASP A 48 7.91 -19.74 -14.47
N TRP A 49 7.01 -20.13 -15.38
CA TRP A 49 7.26 -21.18 -16.37
C TRP A 49 7.20 -20.56 -17.76
N VAL A 50 8.28 -20.75 -18.53
CA VAL A 50 8.44 -20.12 -19.83
C VAL A 50 8.67 -21.17 -20.91
N GLY A 51 8.09 -20.91 -22.10
CA GLY A 51 8.26 -21.73 -23.29
C GLY A 51 7.33 -22.93 -23.36
N LYS A 52 7.41 -23.67 -24.47
CA LYS A 52 6.60 -24.87 -24.74
C LYS A 52 6.90 -26.02 -23.77
N ASP A 53 8.12 -26.06 -23.27
CA ASP A 53 8.62 -27.10 -22.38
C ASP A 53 8.44 -26.75 -20.89
N ALA A 54 7.68 -25.68 -20.60
CA ALA A 54 7.39 -25.21 -19.23
C ALA A 54 8.66 -25.15 -18.35
N MET A 55 9.74 -24.56 -18.86
CA MET A 55 10.97 -24.42 -18.07
C MET A 55 10.75 -23.46 -16.92
N GLU A 56 11.08 -23.90 -15.72
CA GLU A 56 11.02 -23.08 -14.50
C GLU A 56 12.11 -22.02 -14.55
N VAL A 57 11.71 -20.77 -14.40
CA VAL A 57 12.61 -19.63 -14.28
C VAL A 57 12.28 -18.82 -13.04
N GLU A 58 13.29 -18.31 -12.36
CA GLU A 58 13.13 -17.44 -11.23
C GLU A 58 13.19 -15.99 -11.71
N ARG A 59 12.13 -15.21 -11.41
CA ARG A 59 12.07 -13.77 -11.68
C ARG A 59 12.11 -12.99 -10.39
N MET A 60 13.01 -12.02 -10.32
CA MET A 60 13.02 -11.06 -9.22
C MET A 60 11.92 -10.01 -9.44
N THR A 61 11.18 -9.73 -8.39
CA THR A 61 10.09 -8.74 -8.38
C THR A 61 10.37 -7.69 -7.30
N ASP A 62 10.10 -6.44 -7.63
CA ASP A 62 10.22 -5.33 -6.69
C ASP A 62 9.18 -5.42 -5.57
N THR A 63 9.48 -4.73 -4.47
CA THR A 63 8.56 -4.61 -3.33
C THR A 63 7.83 -3.27 -3.42
N PRO A 64 6.48 -3.24 -3.37
CA PRO A 64 5.76 -1.97 -3.35
C PRO A 64 5.95 -1.23 -2.02
N TYR A 65 6.04 0.10 -2.08
CA TYR A 65 6.03 0.94 -0.90
C TYR A 65 4.64 0.93 -0.25
N THR A 66 4.58 0.72 1.05
CA THR A 66 3.30 0.74 1.77
C THR A 66 3.40 1.56 3.05
N ILE A 67 2.33 2.29 3.39
CA ILE A 67 2.26 3.04 4.65
C ILE A 67 2.46 2.11 5.84
N SER A 68 1.90 0.89 5.80
CA SER A 68 2.04 -0.07 6.89
C SER A 68 3.49 -0.51 7.12
N ALA A 69 4.23 -0.80 6.04
CA ALA A 69 5.64 -1.18 6.14
C ALA A 69 6.51 0.00 6.59
N MET A 70 6.20 1.22 6.12
CA MET A 70 6.86 2.44 6.58
C MET A 70 6.63 2.68 8.07
N CYS A 71 5.40 2.52 8.55
CA CYS A 71 5.10 2.65 9.97
C CYS A 71 5.84 1.61 10.82
N LEU A 72 5.94 0.36 10.34
CA LEU A 72 6.78 -0.66 11.00
C LEU A 72 8.25 -0.26 11.04
N TYR A 73 8.76 0.34 9.96
CA TYR A 73 10.13 0.85 9.92
C TYR A 73 10.37 2.00 10.90
N PHE A 74 9.40 2.91 11.02
CA PHE A 74 9.43 4.04 11.97
C PHE A 74 9.15 3.65 13.43
N ASP A 75 8.79 2.39 13.67
CA ASP A 75 8.33 1.92 14.98
C ASP A 75 7.11 2.68 15.50
N CYS A 76 6.14 2.89 14.63
CA CYS A 76 4.87 3.54 14.96
C CYS A 76 3.67 2.75 14.41
N SER A 77 2.47 3.04 14.94
CA SER A 77 1.25 2.45 14.41
C SER A 77 0.72 3.22 13.21
N ARG A 78 -0.13 2.56 12.41
CA ARG A 78 -0.79 3.20 11.28
C ARG A 78 -1.78 4.30 11.75
N GLU A 79 -2.42 4.10 12.89
CA GLU A 79 -3.29 5.09 13.53
C GLU A 79 -2.50 6.33 13.95
N TRP A 80 -1.30 6.12 14.50
CA TRP A 80 -0.39 7.21 14.81
C TRP A 80 -0.05 8.01 13.56
N TRP A 81 0.31 7.35 12.45
CA TRP A 81 0.60 8.03 11.18
C TRP A 81 -0.60 8.82 10.67
N THR A 82 -1.79 8.23 10.71
CA THR A 82 -3.03 8.89 10.27
C THR A 82 -3.32 10.15 11.06
N LYS A 83 -3.13 10.10 12.38
CA LYS A 83 -3.28 11.26 13.26
C LYS A 83 -2.18 12.28 13.02
N PHE A 84 -0.92 11.84 12.96
CA PHE A 84 0.22 12.71 12.71
C PHE A 84 0.07 13.48 11.39
N ARG A 85 -0.30 12.82 10.31
CA ARG A 85 -0.57 13.44 9.00
C ARG A 85 -1.61 14.56 9.09
N LYS A 86 -2.62 14.42 9.95
CA LYS A 86 -3.69 15.39 10.13
C LYS A 86 -3.29 16.56 11.00
N ASP A 87 -2.53 16.30 12.06
CA ASP A 87 -2.23 17.25 13.14
C ASP A 87 -0.78 17.76 13.12
N ALA A 88 -0.01 17.41 12.08
CA ALA A 88 1.40 17.77 11.96
C ALA A 88 1.61 19.29 11.83
N PRO A 89 2.72 19.82 12.36
CA PRO A 89 3.14 21.20 12.10
C PRO A 89 3.29 21.49 10.59
N GLU A 90 3.14 22.76 10.20
CA GLU A 90 3.14 23.17 8.79
C GLU A 90 4.41 22.77 8.03
N ASP A 91 5.55 22.75 8.66
CA ASP A 91 6.83 22.34 8.06
C ASP A 91 6.91 20.86 7.71
N PHE A 92 6.08 20.01 8.33
CA PHE A 92 5.97 18.59 7.99
C PHE A 92 5.04 18.30 6.81
N LEU A 93 4.05 19.15 6.56
CA LEU A 93 3.02 18.89 5.55
C LEU A 93 3.58 18.68 4.14
N PRO A 94 4.52 19.49 3.63
CA PRO A 94 5.11 19.26 2.31
C PRO A 94 5.88 17.93 2.24
N ILE A 95 6.55 17.55 3.32
CA ILE A 95 7.33 16.30 3.39
C ILE A 95 6.39 15.10 3.39
N ILE A 96 5.33 15.13 4.20
CA ILE A 96 4.31 14.09 4.24
C ILE A 96 3.68 13.91 2.84
N ALA A 97 3.26 15.02 2.21
CA ALA A 97 2.69 14.99 0.87
C ALA A 97 3.65 14.38 -0.16
N ARG A 98 4.93 14.73 -0.08
CA ARG A 98 5.97 14.19 -0.96
C ARG A 98 6.18 12.69 -0.76
N ILE A 99 6.23 12.22 0.48
CA ILE A 99 6.34 10.78 0.82
C ILE A 99 5.15 10.02 0.23
N GLU A 100 3.93 10.50 0.45
CA GLU A 100 2.73 9.85 -0.06
C GLU A 100 2.66 9.86 -1.59
N ALA A 101 3.08 10.95 -2.24
CA ALA A 101 3.16 11.04 -3.69
C ALA A 101 4.16 10.03 -4.29
N ILE A 102 5.34 9.88 -3.69
CA ILE A 102 6.34 8.88 -4.12
C ILE A 102 5.77 7.47 -4.00
N MET A 103 5.13 7.14 -2.88
CA MET A 103 4.52 5.82 -2.68
C MET A 103 3.40 5.55 -3.68
N HIS A 104 2.56 6.57 -3.95
CA HIS A 104 1.48 6.48 -4.93
C HIS A 104 2.04 6.23 -6.33
N SER A 105 3.03 7.04 -6.76
CA SER A 105 3.65 6.94 -8.08
C SER A 105 4.29 5.58 -8.30
N GLN A 106 5.12 5.12 -7.37
CA GLN A 106 5.79 3.82 -7.46
C GLN A 106 4.78 2.66 -7.58
N LYS A 107 3.71 2.68 -6.80
CA LYS A 107 2.66 1.67 -6.88
C LYS A 107 1.90 1.71 -8.20
N PHE A 108 1.50 2.90 -8.63
CA PHE A 108 0.77 3.07 -9.88
C PHE A 108 1.61 2.66 -11.10
N GLU A 109 2.82 3.16 -11.19
CA GLU A 109 3.74 2.84 -12.29
C GLU A 109 4.12 1.36 -12.29
N GLY A 110 4.42 0.79 -11.12
CA GLY A 110 4.72 -0.64 -11.00
C GLY A 110 3.55 -1.54 -11.41
N ALA A 111 2.32 -1.14 -11.12
CA ALA A 111 1.12 -1.83 -11.59
C ALA A 111 0.92 -1.67 -13.10
N ALA A 112 1.18 -0.48 -13.65
CA ALA A 112 1.02 -0.18 -15.07
C ALA A 112 1.99 -0.98 -15.95
N VAL A 113 3.22 -1.22 -15.49
CA VAL A 113 4.21 -2.04 -16.21
C VAL A 113 4.14 -3.53 -15.87
N GLY A 114 3.21 -3.95 -15.00
CA GLY A 114 3.03 -5.34 -14.62
C GLY A 114 4.04 -5.88 -13.59
N ALA A 115 4.84 -5.00 -12.96
CA ALA A 115 5.72 -5.38 -11.86
C ALA A 115 4.94 -5.76 -10.60
N PHE A 116 3.80 -5.09 -10.37
CA PHE A 116 2.90 -5.37 -9.26
C PHE A 116 1.56 -5.91 -9.74
N ASN A 117 0.82 -6.55 -8.85
CA ASN A 117 -0.54 -6.99 -9.15
C ASN A 117 -1.48 -5.78 -9.22
N ALA A 118 -1.96 -5.48 -10.44
CA ALA A 118 -2.77 -4.30 -10.71
C ALA A 118 -4.07 -4.26 -9.87
N ASN A 119 -4.73 -5.41 -9.64
CA ASN A 119 -5.96 -5.47 -8.85
C ASN A 119 -5.73 -5.14 -7.37
N ILE A 120 -4.62 -5.59 -6.80
CA ILE A 120 -4.26 -5.29 -5.41
C ILE A 120 -3.92 -3.82 -5.28
N ILE A 121 -3.10 -3.28 -6.20
CA ILE A 121 -2.70 -1.87 -6.18
C ILE A 121 -3.91 -0.95 -6.41
N ALA A 122 -4.80 -1.27 -7.35
CA ALA A 122 -6.03 -0.49 -7.58
C ALA A 122 -6.88 -0.37 -6.30
N ARG A 123 -7.03 -1.46 -5.54
CA ARG A 123 -7.75 -1.45 -4.25
C ARG A 123 -7.01 -0.64 -3.19
N ASP A 124 -5.68 -0.76 -3.10
CA ASP A 124 -4.87 -0.01 -2.13
C ASP A 124 -4.88 1.50 -2.43
N LEU A 125 -4.88 1.88 -3.71
CA LEU A 125 -4.98 3.27 -4.16
C LEU A 125 -6.42 3.80 -4.16
N GLY A 126 -7.43 2.97 -3.89
CA GLY A 126 -8.84 3.35 -3.91
C GLY A 126 -9.38 3.65 -5.31
N LEU A 127 -8.74 3.12 -6.34
CA LEU A 127 -9.21 3.21 -7.72
C LEU A 127 -10.42 2.26 -7.89
N THR A 128 -11.56 2.83 -8.23
CA THR A 128 -12.77 2.04 -8.51
C THR A 128 -13.01 2.01 -10.00
N ASP A 129 -13.18 0.82 -10.57
CA ASP A 129 -13.80 0.69 -11.88
C ASP A 129 -15.25 1.20 -11.78
N LYS A 130 -15.50 2.33 -12.40
CA LYS A 130 -16.87 2.79 -12.61
C LYS A 130 -17.47 1.96 -13.75
N SER A 131 -17.70 0.67 -13.53
CA SER A 131 -18.60 -0.06 -14.40
C SER A 131 -20.00 0.37 -14.00
N ASP A 132 -20.55 1.32 -14.73
CA ASP A 132 -21.94 1.68 -14.62
C ASP A 132 -22.74 0.53 -15.25
N ILE A 133 -23.16 -0.41 -14.41
CA ILE A 133 -24.19 -1.40 -14.80
C ILE A 133 -25.53 -0.67 -14.67
N THR A 134 -25.69 0.42 -15.42
CA THR A 134 -27.01 1.02 -15.60
C THR A 134 -27.69 0.24 -16.73
N SER A 135 -28.88 -0.23 -16.45
CA SER A 135 -29.84 -0.70 -17.44
C SER A 135 -30.34 0.45 -18.35
N ASN A 136 -29.44 1.41 -18.65
CA ASN A 136 -29.72 2.60 -19.47
C ASN A 136 -30.95 3.41 -18.95
N GLY A 137 -31.10 3.54 -17.63
CA GLY A 137 -32.21 4.22 -16.98
C GLY A 137 -33.49 3.38 -16.86
N ASN A 138 -33.50 2.14 -17.36
CA ASN A 138 -34.62 1.24 -17.21
C ASN A 138 -34.58 0.55 -15.84
N THR A 139 -35.71 0.52 -15.15
CA THR A 139 -35.87 -0.25 -13.92
C THR A 139 -35.52 -1.71 -14.20
N ILE A 140 -34.60 -2.30 -13.44
CA ILE A 140 -34.31 -3.72 -13.51
C ILE A 140 -35.63 -4.46 -13.21
N VAL A 141 -36.20 -5.11 -14.20
CA VAL A 141 -37.43 -5.94 -14.02
C VAL A 141 -36.97 -7.17 -13.25
N VAL A 142 -37.17 -7.14 -11.94
CA VAL A 142 -36.98 -8.32 -11.10
C VAL A 142 -38.02 -9.36 -11.51
N PRO A 143 -37.60 -10.57 -11.90
CA PRO A 143 -38.57 -11.63 -12.27
C PRO A 143 -39.60 -11.83 -11.17
N ALA A 144 -40.84 -12.10 -11.54
CA ALA A 144 -41.97 -12.22 -10.61
C ALA A 144 -41.70 -13.24 -9.48
N TRP A 145 -41.00 -14.33 -9.77
CA TRP A 145 -40.64 -15.35 -8.79
C TRP A 145 -39.65 -14.86 -7.71
N LEU A 146 -38.96 -13.75 -7.94
CA LEU A 146 -38.05 -13.15 -6.95
C LEU A 146 -38.76 -12.13 -6.04
N LYS A 147 -39.96 -11.71 -6.40
CA LYS A 147 -40.78 -10.74 -5.67
C LYS A 147 -41.61 -11.37 -4.55
N ASP A 148 -41.80 -12.66 -4.58
CA ASP A 148 -42.79 -13.37 -3.73
C ASP A 148 -42.15 -14.07 -2.51
N ASN A 149 -40.95 -13.71 -2.10
CA ASN A 149 -40.33 -14.26 -0.88
C ASN A 149 -39.92 -13.19 0.11
N PRO A 150 -40.89 -12.53 0.80
CA PRO A 150 -40.56 -11.54 1.84
C PRO A 150 -40.00 -12.17 3.11
N ASP A 151 -40.08 -13.48 3.30
CA ASP A 151 -39.69 -14.19 4.52
C ASP A 151 -38.76 -15.37 4.23
N GLY A 152 -37.60 -15.25 3.80
CA GLY A 152 -36.45 -16.20 3.78
C GLY A 152 -36.63 -17.65 4.27
N SER A 153 -37.81 -18.26 4.12
CA SER A 153 -38.06 -19.66 4.45
C SER A 153 -37.91 -20.51 3.21
N THR A 154 -36.76 -21.18 3.09
CA THR A 154 -36.54 -22.30 2.21
C THR A 154 -37.49 -23.44 2.51
N VAL A 155 -38.21 -23.91 1.49
CA VAL A 155 -38.79 -25.25 1.43
C VAL A 155 -37.75 -26.22 0.90
#